data_f5447949dea45f10d802da745127121d
#
_entry.id   f5447949dea45f10d802da745127121d
#
_cell.length_a   1.000
_cell.length_b   1.000
_cell.length_c   1.000
_cell.angle_alpha   90.00
_cell.angle_beta   90.00
_cell.angle_gamma   90.00
#
_symmetry.space_group_name_H-M   'P 1'
#
loop_
_entity.id
_entity.type
_entity.pdbx_description
1 polymer ?
#
loop_
_entity_poly.entity_id
_entity_poly.type
_entity_poly.pdbx_seq_one_letter_code
_entity_poly.pdbx_strand_id
1 'polypeptide(L)'
;MTDLPDPIDQAAYYHDVNLKRLIAWFIDGVAITFITFLISLLTLGIGFFVFAGLWLIVGFFYRFLGLTIHSSTMGMRITGIEFRQRHDRPFNGLYALLHTVGTMIAYATSLQIVSVILMLITSRKQGLVDLILATVVVNRAARRASN
;
A
#
# COMPACT_ATOMS: atom_id res chain seq x y z
N MET A 1 -8.59 -15.67 17.92
CA MET A 1 -7.22 -15.86 17.40
C MET A 1 -7.15 -15.22 16.02
N THR A 2 -6.31 -14.25 15.83
CA THR A 2 -6.12 -13.59 14.51
C THR A 2 -5.12 -14.46 13.76
N ASP A 3 -5.55 -15.09 12.65
CA ASP A 3 -4.70 -15.93 11.79
C ASP A 3 -3.68 -15.10 10.96
N LEU A 4 -3.13 -14.08 11.59
CA LEU A 4 -2.06 -13.23 11.06
C LEU A 4 -0.75 -13.61 11.76
N PRO A 5 0.40 -13.49 11.10
CA PRO A 5 1.70 -13.82 11.69
C PRO A 5 1.89 -13.18 13.07
N ASP A 6 2.40 -13.98 14.04
CA ASP A 6 2.62 -13.49 15.39
C ASP A 6 3.84 -12.53 15.40
N PRO A 7 3.70 -11.31 15.93
CA PRO A 7 4.78 -10.34 15.94
C PRO A 7 5.94 -10.69 16.88
N ILE A 8 5.73 -11.58 17.85
CA ILE A 8 6.76 -12.04 18.79
C ILE A 8 7.50 -13.25 18.21
N ASP A 9 6.76 -14.31 17.86
CA ASP A 9 7.34 -15.55 17.35
C ASP A 9 7.87 -15.40 15.92
N GLN A 10 7.30 -14.49 15.14
CA GLN A 10 7.61 -14.27 13.73
C GLN A 10 8.07 -12.81 13.48
N ALA A 11 8.90 -12.27 14.35
CA ALA A 11 9.37 -10.89 14.27
C ALA A 11 10.00 -10.50 12.92
N ALA A 12 10.62 -11.45 12.22
CA ALA A 12 11.19 -11.24 10.89
C ALA A 12 10.18 -10.75 9.84
N TYR A 13 8.90 -11.09 9.99
CA TYR A 13 7.81 -10.63 9.11
C TYR A 13 7.60 -9.13 9.17
N TYR A 14 7.89 -8.50 10.32
CA TYR A 14 7.62 -7.09 10.60
C TYR A 14 8.88 -6.22 10.69
N HIS A 15 10.06 -6.83 10.50
CA HIS A 15 11.33 -6.11 10.57
C HIS A 15 11.41 -5.03 9.49
N ASP A 16 11.67 -3.78 9.90
CA ASP A 16 11.79 -2.58 9.05
C ASP A 16 10.59 -2.29 8.13
N VAL A 17 9.42 -2.89 8.37
CA VAL A 17 8.25 -2.72 7.50
C VAL A 17 7.83 -1.25 7.39
N ASN A 18 7.90 -0.47 8.48
CA ASN A 18 7.52 0.95 8.43
C ASN A 18 8.45 1.77 7.52
N LEU A 19 9.77 1.55 7.62
CA LEU A 19 10.74 2.21 6.73
C LEU A 19 10.54 1.78 5.28
N LYS A 20 10.32 0.49 5.03
CA LYS A 20 10.04 -0.05 3.70
C LYS A 20 8.75 0.51 3.12
N ARG A 21 7.70 0.69 3.94
CA ARG A 21 6.44 1.33 3.52
C ARG A 21 6.67 2.79 3.12
N LEU A 22 7.48 3.53 3.88
CA LEU A 22 7.82 4.92 3.57
C LEU A 22 8.57 5.01 2.23
N ILE A 23 9.59 4.18 2.03
CA ILE A 23 10.35 4.14 0.77
C ILE A 23 9.44 3.73 -0.39
N ALA A 24 8.61 2.71 -0.20
CA ALA A 24 7.64 2.27 -1.20
C ALA A 24 6.67 3.40 -1.58
N TRP A 25 6.15 4.13 -0.59
CA TRP A 25 5.26 5.27 -0.82
C TRP A 25 5.93 6.36 -1.67
N PHE A 26 7.20 6.66 -1.39
CA PHE A 26 7.96 7.62 -2.20
C PHE A 26 8.15 7.15 -3.65
N ILE A 27 8.54 5.89 -3.85
CA ILE A 27 8.71 5.29 -5.17
C ILE A 27 7.39 5.31 -5.94
N ASP A 28 6.29 4.93 -5.29
CA ASP A 28 4.96 4.93 -5.89
C ASP A 28 4.52 6.35 -6.28
N GLY A 29 4.81 7.35 -5.43
CA GLY A 29 4.52 8.75 -5.71
C GLY A 29 5.25 9.25 -6.96
N VAL A 30 6.53 8.93 -7.10
CA VAL A 30 7.33 9.25 -8.30
C VAL A 30 6.75 8.55 -9.53
N ALA A 31 6.43 7.27 -9.44
CA ALA A 31 5.88 6.50 -10.55
C ALA A 31 4.52 7.06 -11.02
N ILE A 32 3.61 7.35 -10.10
CA ILE A 32 2.29 7.92 -10.41
C ILE A 32 2.44 9.29 -11.05
N THR A 33 3.31 10.14 -10.51
CA THR A 33 3.57 11.49 -11.05
C THR A 33 4.13 11.40 -12.46
N PHE A 34 5.09 10.51 -12.71
CA PHE A 34 5.67 10.29 -14.02
C PHE A 34 4.64 9.80 -15.05
N ILE A 35 3.80 8.84 -14.69
CA ILE A 35 2.73 8.34 -15.57
C ILE A 35 1.74 9.47 -15.88
N THR A 36 1.32 10.24 -14.86
CA THR A 36 0.41 11.38 -15.04
C THR A 36 1.01 12.45 -15.95
N PHE A 37 2.29 12.73 -15.79
CA PHE A 37 3.01 13.67 -16.64
C PHE A 37 3.03 13.21 -18.11
N LEU A 38 3.32 11.95 -18.37
CA LEU A 38 3.29 11.40 -19.73
C LEU A 38 1.90 11.49 -20.36
N ILE A 39 0.85 11.13 -19.60
CA ILE A 39 -0.53 11.25 -20.08
C ILE A 39 -0.86 12.72 -20.39
N SER A 40 -0.42 13.66 -19.54
CA SER A 40 -0.66 15.09 -19.74
C SER A 40 0.03 15.62 -21.02
N LEU A 41 1.21 15.11 -21.34
CA LEU A 41 1.89 15.42 -22.61
C LEU A 41 1.13 14.85 -23.83
N LEU A 42 0.66 13.60 -23.74
CA LEU A 42 -0.07 12.91 -24.80
C LEU A 42 -1.42 13.59 -25.12
N THR A 43 -2.00 14.27 -24.15
CA THR A 43 -3.23 15.07 -24.36
C THR A 43 -2.97 16.47 -24.89
N LEU A 44 -1.83 16.70 -25.58
CA LEU A 44 -1.41 18.00 -26.12
C LEU A 44 -1.38 19.11 -25.04
N GLY A 45 -1.08 18.73 -23.79
CA GLY A 45 -0.99 19.65 -22.66
C GLY A 45 -2.29 19.93 -21.91
N ILE A 46 -3.44 19.49 -22.43
CA ILE A 46 -4.74 19.66 -21.73
C ILE A 46 -4.71 19.01 -20.33
N GLY A 47 -4.06 17.86 -20.19
CA GLY A 47 -3.93 17.15 -18.92
C GLY A 47 -3.26 17.96 -17.80
N PHE A 48 -2.46 19.00 -18.13
CA PHE A 48 -1.86 19.84 -17.09
C PHE A 48 -2.86 20.75 -16.39
N PHE A 49 -3.97 21.12 -17.04
CA PHE A 49 -5.02 21.93 -16.42
C PHE A 49 -5.83 21.11 -15.38
N VAL A 50 -5.89 19.80 -15.55
CA VAL A 50 -6.60 18.88 -14.65
C VAL A 50 -5.65 17.92 -13.95
N PHE A 51 -4.38 18.28 -13.85
CA PHE A 51 -3.31 17.38 -13.38
C PHE A 51 -3.61 16.72 -12.03
N ALA A 52 -4.13 17.48 -11.06
CA ALA A 52 -4.45 16.95 -9.72
C ALA A 52 -5.53 15.85 -9.79
N GLY A 53 -6.60 16.07 -10.54
CA GLY A 53 -7.64 15.06 -10.75
C GLY A 53 -7.13 13.83 -11.48
N LEU A 54 -6.34 14.05 -12.54
CA LEU A 54 -5.71 12.97 -13.31
C LEU A 54 -4.75 12.16 -12.44
N TRP A 55 -3.96 12.82 -11.60
CA TRP A 55 -3.04 12.17 -10.65
C TRP A 55 -3.78 11.26 -9.65
N LEU A 56 -4.94 11.69 -9.15
CA LEU A 56 -5.79 10.87 -8.27
C LEU A 56 -6.33 9.63 -9.00
N ILE A 57 -6.79 9.79 -10.25
CA ILE A 57 -7.31 8.69 -11.07
C ILE A 57 -6.19 7.68 -11.37
N VAL A 58 -5.04 8.16 -11.84
CA VAL A 58 -3.88 7.31 -12.12
C VAL A 58 -3.43 6.59 -10.85
N GLY A 59 -3.35 7.30 -9.73
CA GLY A 59 -2.99 6.75 -8.42
C GLY A 59 -3.94 5.66 -7.95
N PHE A 60 -5.26 5.86 -8.16
CA PHE A 60 -6.27 4.85 -7.86
C PHE A 60 -6.03 3.57 -8.65
N PHE A 61 -5.96 3.64 -9.97
CA PHE A 61 -5.78 2.46 -10.81
C PHE A 61 -4.42 1.80 -10.61
N TYR A 62 -3.35 2.57 -10.48
CA TYR A 62 -2.02 2.07 -10.17
C TYR A 62 -2.02 1.22 -8.90
N ARG A 63 -2.59 1.74 -7.81
CA ARG A 63 -2.66 1.06 -6.52
C ARG A 63 -3.61 -0.14 -6.58
N PHE A 64 -4.81 0.04 -7.10
CA PHE A 64 -5.82 -1.01 -7.22
C PHE A 64 -5.31 -2.22 -8.01
N LEU A 65 -4.75 -2.00 -9.19
CA LEU A 65 -4.21 -3.07 -10.04
C LEU A 65 -3.00 -3.75 -9.39
N GLY A 66 -2.07 -2.98 -8.82
CA GLY A 66 -0.91 -3.54 -8.13
C GLY A 66 -1.31 -4.46 -6.97
N LEU A 67 -2.25 -4.03 -6.15
CA LEU A 67 -2.75 -4.80 -5.01
C LEU A 67 -3.56 -6.03 -5.46
N THR A 68 -4.37 -5.93 -6.50
CA THR A 68 -5.17 -7.05 -7.00
C THR A 68 -4.30 -8.14 -7.60
N ILE A 69 -3.30 -7.77 -8.40
CA ILE A 69 -2.49 -8.73 -9.15
C ILE A 69 -1.35 -9.31 -8.31
N HIS A 70 -0.72 -8.46 -7.48
CA HIS A 70 0.52 -8.83 -6.79
C HIS A 70 0.44 -8.71 -5.27
N SER A 71 -0.70 -8.30 -4.69
CA SER A 71 -0.84 -7.92 -3.28
C SER A 71 0.16 -6.84 -2.84
N SER A 72 0.69 -6.07 -3.78
CA SER A 72 1.73 -5.06 -3.54
C SER A 72 1.78 -4.07 -4.70
N THR A 73 2.08 -2.81 -4.39
CA THR A 73 2.42 -1.81 -5.41
C THR A 73 3.84 -2.06 -5.97
N MET A 74 4.24 -1.32 -6.99
CA MET A 74 5.59 -1.43 -7.54
C MET A 74 6.66 -1.04 -6.50
N GLY A 75 6.43 0.05 -5.74
CA GLY A 75 7.34 0.45 -4.67
C GLY A 75 7.46 -0.61 -3.57
N MET A 76 6.35 -1.24 -3.18
CA MET A 76 6.34 -2.35 -2.22
C MET A 76 7.09 -3.58 -2.75
N ARG A 77 7.00 -3.86 -4.04
CA ARG A 77 7.76 -4.97 -4.66
C ARG A 77 9.26 -4.72 -4.63
N ILE A 78 9.67 -3.48 -4.91
CA ILE A 78 11.09 -3.07 -4.87
C ILE A 78 11.62 -3.16 -3.43
N THR A 79 10.85 -2.75 -2.44
CA THR A 79 11.25 -2.81 -1.02
C THR A 79 11.06 -4.19 -0.38
N GLY A 80 10.52 -5.16 -1.13
CA GLY A 80 10.37 -6.55 -0.68
C GLY A 80 9.28 -6.78 0.34
N ILE A 81 8.21 -5.97 0.33
CA ILE A 81 7.04 -6.11 1.19
C ILE A 81 5.78 -6.40 0.39
N GLU A 82 4.77 -6.99 1.03
CA GLU A 82 3.47 -7.29 0.42
C GLU A 82 2.35 -7.28 1.45
N PHE A 83 1.12 -7.03 0.99
CA PHE A 83 -0.08 -7.14 1.81
C PHE A 83 -0.54 -8.59 1.96
N ARG A 84 -1.07 -8.89 3.14
CA ARG A 84 -1.76 -10.14 3.45
C ARG A 84 -3.06 -9.86 4.20
N GLN A 85 -4.09 -10.59 3.85
CA GLN A 85 -5.33 -10.67 4.59
C GLN A 85 -5.28 -11.85 5.57
N ARG A 86 -6.35 -12.08 6.33
CA ARG A 86 -6.47 -13.21 7.26
C ARG A 86 -6.08 -14.53 6.60
N HIS A 87 -5.53 -15.46 7.39
CA HIS A 87 -5.07 -16.79 6.95
C HIS A 87 -3.95 -16.72 5.90
N ASP A 88 -3.09 -15.70 5.95
CA ASP A 88 -1.97 -15.46 5.03
C ASP A 88 -2.38 -15.46 3.54
N ARG A 89 -3.64 -15.11 3.24
CA ARG A 89 -4.12 -15.05 1.86
C ARG A 89 -3.63 -13.78 1.15
N PRO A 90 -3.32 -13.85 -0.14
CA PRO A 90 -3.05 -12.66 -0.94
C PRO A 90 -4.30 -11.79 -1.06
N PHE A 91 -4.13 -10.51 -1.39
CA PHE A 91 -5.27 -9.64 -1.67
C PHE A 91 -6.04 -10.17 -2.89
N ASN A 92 -7.36 -10.11 -2.80
CA ASN A 92 -8.26 -10.24 -3.94
C ASN A 92 -8.75 -8.84 -4.37
N GLY A 93 -9.51 -8.78 -5.47
CA GLY A 93 -10.02 -7.51 -6.00
C GLY A 93 -10.84 -6.69 -4.99
N LEU A 94 -11.63 -7.34 -4.14
CA LEU A 94 -12.43 -6.65 -3.12
C LEU A 94 -11.54 -6.00 -2.05
N TYR A 95 -10.57 -6.73 -1.50
CA TYR A 95 -9.64 -6.18 -0.50
C TYR A 95 -8.75 -5.08 -1.10
N ALA A 96 -8.30 -5.26 -2.35
CA ALA A 96 -7.56 -4.25 -3.07
C ALA A 96 -8.37 -2.96 -3.26
N LEU A 97 -9.65 -3.09 -3.64
CA LEU A 97 -10.56 -1.95 -3.79
C LEU A 97 -10.80 -1.24 -2.47
N LEU A 98 -11.22 -1.97 -1.43
CA LEU A 98 -11.50 -1.39 -0.12
C LEU A 98 -10.26 -0.71 0.48
N HIS A 99 -9.09 -1.33 0.35
CA HIS A 99 -7.85 -0.76 0.83
C HIS A 99 -7.44 0.50 0.05
N THR A 100 -7.60 0.51 -1.27
CA THR A 100 -7.30 1.68 -2.11
C THR A 100 -8.23 2.84 -1.80
N VAL A 101 -9.54 2.59 -1.74
CA VAL A 101 -10.54 3.61 -1.38
C VAL A 101 -10.30 4.13 0.04
N GLY A 102 -10.12 3.23 1.01
CA GLY A 102 -9.85 3.61 2.41
C GLY A 102 -8.59 4.48 2.54
N THR A 103 -7.53 4.15 1.81
CA THR A 103 -6.29 4.95 1.79
C THR A 103 -6.53 6.34 1.17
N MET A 104 -7.29 6.44 0.08
CA MET A 104 -7.62 7.72 -0.52
C MET A 104 -8.45 8.61 0.40
N ILE A 105 -9.44 8.03 1.09
CA ILE A 105 -10.22 8.73 2.11
C ILE A 105 -9.30 9.21 3.24
N ALA A 106 -8.37 8.36 3.70
CA ALA A 106 -7.42 8.73 4.74
C ALA A 106 -6.53 9.93 4.34
N TYR A 107 -6.09 10.00 3.07
CA TYR A 107 -5.36 11.15 2.55
C TYR A 107 -6.23 12.41 2.47
N ALA A 108 -7.45 12.29 1.97
CA ALA A 108 -8.36 13.42 1.81
C ALA A 108 -8.82 14.03 3.16
N THR A 109 -8.88 13.23 4.22
CA THR A 109 -9.41 13.63 5.53
C THR A 109 -8.34 13.82 6.61
N SER A 110 -7.07 13.81 6.25
CA SER A 110 -5.94 13.86 7.21
C SER A 110 -5.90 12.68 8.21
N LEU A 111 -6.76 11.67 8.08
CA LEU A 111 -6.69 10.42 8.85
C LEU A 111 -5.41 9.63 8.57
N GLN A 112 -4.67 10.01 7.54
CA GLN A 112 -3.35 9.48 7.26
C GLN A 112 -2.37 9.73 8.41
N ILE A 113 -2.49 10.84 9.14
CA ILE A 113 -1.66 11.10 10.33
C ILE A 113 -1.93 10.05 11.40
N VAL A 114 -3.22 9.76 11.66
CA VAL A 114 -3.63 8.69 12.59
C VAL A 114 -3.11 7.34 12.12
N SER A 115 -3.19 7.07 10.82
CA SER A 115 -2.68 5.83 10.22
C SER A 115 -1.17 5.66 10.47
N VAL A 116 -0.37 6.72 10.30
CA VAL A 116 1.07 6.68 10.56
C VAL A 116 1.36 6.44 12.05
N ILE A 117 0.66 7.12 12.95
CA ILE A 117 0.81 6.90 14.40
C ILE A 117 0.51 5.44 14.74
N LEU A 118 -0.58 4.89 14.22
CA LEU A 118 -0.94 3.48 14.43
C LEU A 118 0.13 2.52 13.92
N MET A 119 0.75 2.79 12.77
CA MET A 119 1.87 1.99 12.26
C MET A 119 3.09 2.01 13.18
N LEU A 120 3.31 3.12 13.90
CA LEU A 120 4.44 3.23 14.81
C LEU A 120 4.20 2.50 16.14
N ILE A 121 2.97 2.52 16.66
CA ILE A 121 2.63 1.98 18.00
C ILE A 121 2.12 0.53 17.96
N THR A 122 1.57 0.05 16.83
CA THR A 122 1.06 -1.32 16.76
C THR A 122 2.19 -2.33 16.56
N SER A 123 2.12 -3.48 17.24
CA SER A 123 3.10 -4.55 17.13
C SER A 123 3.21 -5.12 15.70
N ARG A 124 2.10 -5.16 14.95
CA ARG A 124 2.04 -5.62 13.55
C ARG A 124 2.25 -4.52 12.52
N LYS A 125 2.64 -3.29 12.94
CA LYS A 125 2.90 -2.16 12.05
C LYS A 125 1.72 -1.84 11.11
N GLN A 126 0.49 -1.90 11.66
CA GLN A 126 -0.74 -1.71 10.92
C GLN A 126 -1.18 -0.25 10.93
N GLY A 127 -1.52 0.29 9.76
CA GLY A 127 -2.20 1.56 9.64
C GLY A 127 -3.71 1.46 9.88
N LEU A 128 -4.41 2.59 9.83
CA LEU A 128 -5.85 2.65 10.09
C LEU A 128 -6.66 1.70 9.18
N VAL A 129 -6.41 1.74 7.88
CA VAL A 129 -7.11 0.90 6.90
C VAL A 129 -6.75 -0.56 7.09
N ASP A 130 -5.48 -0.86 7.43
CA ASP A 130 -5.03 -2.22 7.71
C ASP A 130 -5.77 -2.82 8.92
N LEU A 131 -6.00 -2.02 9.97
CA LEU A 131 -6.75 -2.44 11.17
C LEU A 131 -8.23 -2.71 10.84
N ILE A 132 -8.88 -1.81 10.10
CA ILE A 132 -10.30 -1.93 9.71
C ILE A 132 -10.51 -3.19 8.86
N LEU A 133 -9.60 -3.46 7.93
CA LEU A 133 -9.70 -4.61 7.02
C LEU A 133 -9.08 -5.90 7.59
N ALA A 134 -8.50 -5.84 8.78
CA ALA A 134 -7.75 -6.95 9.39
C ALA A 134 -6.66 -7.49 8.45
N THR A 135 -5.88 -6.60 7.85
CA THR A 135 -4.78 -6.90 6.94
C THR A 135 -3.44 -6.50 7.55
N VAL A 136 -2.36 -7.02 7.02
CA VAL A 136 -0.99 -6.68 7.43
C VAL A 136 -0.08 -6.52 6.21
N VAL A 137 1.00 -5.76 6.40
CA VAL A 137 2.13 -5.75 5.47
C VAL A 137 3.27 -6.56 6.07
N VAL A 138 3.82 -7.46 5.29
CA VAL A 138 4.87 -8.38 5.72
C VAL A 138 6.05 -8.39 4.76
N ASN A 139 7.21 -8.76 5.29
CA ASN A 139 8.40 -9.01 4.49
C ASN A 139 8.24 -10.28 3.64
N ARG A 140 8.38 -10.13 2.33
CA ARG A 140 8.28 -11.22 1.36
C ARG A 140 9.38 -12.29 1.56
N ALA A 141 10.60 -11.87 1.91
CA ALA A 141 11.71 -12.78 2.16
C ALA A 141 11.46 -13.68 3.38
N ALA A 142 10.99 -13.10 4.50
CA ALA A 142 10.67 -13.86 5.71
C ALA A 142 9.58 -14.91 5.44
N ARG A 143 8.56 -14.54 4.67
CA ARG A 143 7.49 -15.45 4.30
C ARG A 143 7.95 -16.62 3.42
N ARG A 144 8.85 -16.36 2.46
CA ARG A 144 9.40 -17.44 1.61
C ARG A 144 10.25 -18.44 2.37
N ALA A 145 10.87 -18.02 3.46
CA ALA A 145 11.70 -18.87 4.30
C ALA A 145 10.88 -19.76 5.26
N SER A 146 9.59 -19.44 5.47
CA SER A 146 8.70 -20.21 6.37
C SER A 146 7.82 -21.24 5.64
N ASN A 147 7.79 -21.21 4.30
CA ASN A 147 7.12 -22.18 3.42
C ASN A 147 8.10 -23.20 2.85
#